data_2ca266330a5062ef26b514baf956658e
#
_entry.id   2ca266330a5062ef26b514baf956658e
#
_cell.length_a   1.000
_cell.length_b   1.000
_cell.length_c   1.000
_cell.angle_alpha   90.00
_cell.angle_beta   90.00
_cell.angle_gamma   90.00
#
_symmetry.space_group_name_H-M   'P 1'
#
loop_
_entity.id
_entity.type
_entity.pdbx_description
1 polymer ?
#
loop_
_entity_poly.entity_id
_entity_poly.type
_entity_poly.pdbx_seq_one_letter_code
_entity_poly.pdbx_strand_id
1 'polypeptide(L)'
;MSLAMRLQNLRTAKRQSLQTVADAIGASKAHIWELEKGTAKNPSIELVRKLADHFEVSIASLVGEKPDEDSDDEHLLVMYRDLKSLDHQDRLVLGDIIKGMQNRRSGR
;
A
#
# COMPACT_ATOMS: atom_id res chain seq x y z
N MET A 1 1.13 -13.96 4.27
CA MET A 1 1.41 -12.97 5.34
C MET A 1 0.10 -12.34 5.80
N SER A 2 -0.12 -12.26 7.08
CA SER A 2 -1.37 -11.72 7.64
C SER A 2 -1.40 -10.19 7.59
N LEU A 3 -2.61 -9.64 7.73
CA LEU A 3 -2.79 -8.19 7.85
C LEU A 3 -1.93 -7.63 8.99
N ALA A 4 -1.92 -8.30 10.12
CA ALA A 4 -1.14 -7.87 11.29
C ALA A 4 0.34 -7.73 10.95
N MET A 5 0.91 -8.74 10.32
CA MET A 5 2.33 -8.72 9.96
C MET A 5 2.64 -7.69 8.88
N ARG A 6 1.77 -7.56 7.89
CA ARG A 6 1.97 -6.56 6.83
C ARG A 6 1.91 -5.16 7.39
N LEU A 7 0.95 -4.90 8.26
CA LEU A 7 0.80 -3.59 8.90
C LEU A 7 2.05 -3.24 9.72
N GLN A 8 2.52 -4.17 10.53
CA GLN A 8 3.72 -3.97 11.33
C GLN A 8 4.95 -3.72 10.44
N ASN A 9 5.11 -4.51 9.39
CA ASN A 9 6.23 -4.37 8.48
C ASN A 9 6.21 -3.02 7.77
N LEU A 10 5.05 -2.59 7.28
CA LEU A 10 4.92 -1.29 6.61
C LEU A 10 5.24 -0.15 7.56
N ARG A 11 4.71 -0.22 8.79
CA ARG A 11 4.95 0.82 9.78
C ARG A 11 6.43 0.92 10.14
N THR A 12 7.06 -0.20 10.43
CA THR A 12 8.48 -0.20 10.82
C THR A 12 9.38 0.20 9.65
N ALA A 13 9.04 -0.21 8.44
CA ALA A 13 9.81 0.18 7.25
C ALA A 13 9.78 1.69 7.04
N LYS A 14 8.67 2.34 7.38
CA LYS A 14 8.56 3.80 7.28
C LYS A 14 8.98 4.51 8.56
N ARG A 15 9.45 3.77 9.55
CA ARG A 15 9.92 4.30 10.84
C ARG A 15 8.85 5.12 11.55
N GLN A 16 7.61 4.67 11.48
CA GLN A 16 6.50 5.35 12.12
C GLN A 16 6.13 4.66 13.43
N SER A 17 5.73 5.46 14.43
CA SER A 17 5.24 4.93 15.68
C SER A 17 3.78 4.49 15.55
N LEU A 18 3.31 3.71 16.50
CA LEU A 18 1.88 3.36 16.57
C LEU A 18 1.02 4.62 16.62
N GLN A 19 1.44 5.62 17.39
CA GLN A 19 0.69 6.86 17.54
C GLN A 19 0.65 7.63 16.21
N THR A 20 1.75 7.65 15.47
CA THR A 20 1.80 8.34 14.18
C THR A 20 0.78 7.75 13.21
N VAL A 21 0.72 6.42 13.12
CA VAL A 21 -0.24 5.76 12.25
C VAL A 21 -1.68 6.01 12.74
N ALA A 22 -1.90 5.89 14.05
CA ALA A 22 -3.22 6.12 14.63
C ALA A 22 -3.72 7.53 14.33
N ASP A 23 -2.88 8.54 14.52
CA ASP A 23 -3.24 9.92 14.24
C ASP A 23 -3.57 10.14 12.76
N ALA A 24 -2.81 9.52 11.87
CA ALA A 24 -3.00 9.69 10.44
C ALA A 24 -4.36 9.14 9.96
N ILE A 25 -4.84 8.08 10.56
CA ILE A 25 -6.09 7.44 10.14
C ILE A 25 -7.27 7.69 11.08
N GLY A 26 -7.06 8.50 12.11
CA GLY A 26 -8.13 8.83 13.06
C GLY A 26 -8.51 7.69 13.98
N ALA A 27 -7.58 6.83 14.33
CA ALA A 27 -7.80 5.70 15.24
C ALA A 27 -7.01 5.91 16.54
N SER A 28 -7.20 5.03 17.50
CA SER A 28 -6.43 5.06 18.73
C SER A 28 -5.15 4.23 18.59
N LYS A 29 -4.13 4.59 19.36
CA LYS A 29 -2.89 3.84 19.41
C LYS A 29 -3.14 2.38 19.83
N ALA A 30 -4.02 2.19 20.81
CA ALA A 30 -4.37 0.85 21.28
C ALA A 30 -4.99 0.01 20.18
N HIS A 31 -5.83 0.61 19.34
CA HIS A 31 -6.46 -0.10 18.22
C HIS A 31 -5.43 -0.55 17.19
N ILE A 32 -4.47 0.33 16.86
CA ILE A 32 -3.41 -0.04 15.92
C ILE A 32 -2.56 -1.18 16.50
N TRP A 33 -2.26 -1.11 17.81
CA TRP A 33 -1.52 -2.17 18.47
C TRP A 33 -2.25 -3.52 18.39
N GLU A 34 -3.56 -3.49 18.63
CA GLU A 34 -4.39 -4.71 18.52
C GLU A 34 -4.39 -5.28 17.10
N LEU A 35 -4.43 -4.42 16.09
CA LEU A 35 -4.35 -4.84 14.70
C LEU A 35 -3.02 -5.54 14.41
N GLU A 36 -1.91 -4.99 14.91
CA GLU A 36 -0.59 -5.57 14.70
C GLU A 36 -0.38 -6.87 15.49
N LYS A 37 -1.06 -7.03 16.61
CA LYS A 37 -1.01 -8.27 17.38
C LYS A 37 -1.92 -9.35 16.84
N GLY A 38 -2.81 -9.00 15.91
CA GLY A 38 -3.76 -9.95 15.37
C GLY A 38 -4.93 -10.26 16.28
N THR A 39 -5.11 -9.49 17.35
CA THR A 39 -6.22 -9.68 18.29
C THR A 39 -7.50 -8.98 17.86
N ALA A 40 -7.38 -7.97 17.01
CA ALA A 40 -8.55 -7.30 16.44
C ALA A 40 -9.14 -8.19 15.35
N LYS A 41 -10.37 -8.63 15.55
CA LYS A 41 -11.07 -9.46 14.59
C LYS A 41 -11.95 -8.58 13.70
N ASN A 42 -11.96 -8.86 12.42
CA ASN A 42 -12.83 -8.19 11.45
C ASN A 42 -12.70 -6.67 11.46
N PRO A 43 -11.52 -6.12 11.18
CA PRO A 43 -11.40 -4.67 11.04
C PRO A 43 -12.33 -4.18 9.93
N SER A 44 -12.89 -2.98 10.11
CA SER A 44 -13.80 -2.44 9.10
C SER A 44 -13.09 -2.20 7.78
N ILE A 45 -13.82 -2.33 6.68
CA ILE A 45 -13.25 -2.06 5.35
C ILE A 45 -12.78 -0.60 5.24
N GLU A 46 -13.47 0.30 5.91
CA GLU A 46 -13.06 1.70 5.92
C GLU A 46 -11.71 1.89 6.61
N LEU A 47 -11.49 1.21 7.73
CA LEU A 47 -10.22 1.27 8.43
C LEU A 47 -9.09 0.69 7.57
N VAL A 48 -9.34 -0.45 6.94
CA VAL A 48 -8.37 -1.08 6.05
C VAL A 48 -8.04 -0.15 4.88
N ARG A 49 -9.06 0.51 4.32
CA ARG A 49 -8.84 1.48 3.25
C ARG A 49 -7.96 2.64 3.69
N LYS A 50 -8.22 3.18 4.87
CA LYS A 50 -7.41 4.30 5.40
C LYS A 50 -5.97 3.88 5.62
N LEU A 51 -5.75 2.67 6.12
CA LEU A 51 -4.41 2.13 6.30
C LEU A 51 -3.71 1.94 4.95
N ALA A 52 -4.42 1.38 3.98
CA ALA A 52 -3.88 1.18 2.63
C ALA A 52 -3.50 2.52 2.00
N ASP A 53 -4.36 3.52 2.11
CA ASP A 53 -4.07 4.86 1.60
C ASP A 53 -2.88 5.49 2.31
N HIS A 54 -2.81 5.37 3.62
CA HIS A 54 -1.70 5.92 4.40
C HIS A 54 -0.36 5.32 3.99
N PHE A 55 -0.32 4.00 3.78
CA PHE A 55 0.90 3.30 3.41
C PHE A 55 1.08 3.19 1.90
N GLU A 56 0.16 3.73 1.12
CA GLU A 56 0.24 3.74 -0.35
C GLU A 56 0.32 2.34 -0.95
N VAL A 57 -0.47 1.44 -0.40
CA VAL A 57 -0.59 0.07 -0.89
C VAL A 57 -2.03 -0.21 -1.27
N SER A 58 -2.26 -1.28 -2.03
CA SER A 58 -3.63 -1.71 -2.32
C SER A 58 -4.24 -2.40 -1.12
N ILE A 59 -5.56 -2.39 -1.03
CA ILE A 59 -6.27 -3.13 0.01
C ILE A 59 -5.94 -4.62 -0.08
N ALA A 60 -5.94 -5.17 -1.29
CA ALA A 60 -5.61 -6.58 -1.51
C ALA A 60 -4.21 -6.92 -1.02
N SER A 61 -3.23 -6.05 -1.30
CA SER A 61 -1.87 -6.23 -0.82
C SER A 61 -1.81 -6.22 0.70
N LEU A 62 -2.54 -5.30 1.33
CA LEU A 62 -2.53 -5.15 2.78
C LEU A 62 -3.13 -6.37 3.48
N VAL A 63 -4.23 -6.90 2.96
CA VAL A 63 -4.89 -8.06 3.57
C VAL A 63 -4.27 -9.40 3.15
N GLY A 64 -3.35 -9.37 2.18
CA GLY A 64 -2.63 -10.58 1.80
C GLY A 64 -3.41 -11.55 0.94
N GLU A 65 -4.31 -11.05 0.11
CA GLU A 65 -5.15 -11.90 -0.73
C GLU A 65 -4.42 -12.51 -1.93
N LYS A 66 -3.22 -11.99 -2.25
CA LYS A 66 -2.44 -12.47 -3.38
C LYS A 66 -1.04 -12.88 -2.94
N PRO A 67 -0.91 -13.93 -2.13
CA PRO A 67 0.38 -14.29 -1.58
C PRO A 67 1.40 -14.72 -2.62
N ASP A 68 0.96 -15.30 -3.72
CA ASP A 68 1.86 -15.83 -4.75
C ASP A 68 2.45 -14.76 -5.65
N GLU A 69 1.94 -13.54 -5.57
CA GLU A 69 2.39 -12.41 -6.38
C GLU A 69 3.14 -11.36 -5.57
N ASP A 70 3.57 -11.71 -4.37
CA ASP A 70 4.18 -10.76 -3.44
C ASP A 70 5.37 -10.01 -4.02
N SER A 71 6.25 -10.70 -4.75
CA SER A 71 7.43 -10.05 -5.31
C SER A 71 7.07 -9.04 -6.40
N ASP A 72 6.10 -9.38 -7.24
CA ASP A 72 5.62 -8.48 -8.29
C ASP A 72 4.89 -7.29 -7.69
N ASP A 73 4.11 -7.53 -6.63
CA ASP A 73 3.42 -6.46 -5.93
C ASP A 73 4.41 -5.49 -5.27
N GLU A 74 5.50 -5.99 -4.72
CA GLU A 74 6.53 -5.14 -4.14
C GLU A 74 7.19 -4.25 -5.20
N HIS A 75 7.49 -4.79 -6.37
CA HIS A 75 8.02 -4.01 -7.48
C HIS A 75 7.05 -2.92 -7.90
N LEU A 76 5.77 -3.26 -8.01
CA LEU A 76 4.74 -2.30 -8.37
C LEU A 76 4.60 -1.20 -7.32
N LEU A 77 4.73 -1.54 -6.05
CA LEU A 77 4.69 -0.55 -4.97
C LEU A 77 5.83 0.43 -5.06
N VAL A 78 7.04 -0.06 -5.31
CA VAL A 78 8.21 0.81 -5.48
C VAL A 78 8.00 1.73 -6.67
N MET A 79 7.54 1.19 -7.80
CA MET A 79 7.25 1.98 -8.98
C MET A 79 6.19 3.03 -8.72
N TYR A 80 5.14 2.69 -7.99
CA TYR A 80 4.07 3.63 -7.64
C TYR A 80 4.60 4.78 -6.78
N ARG A 81 5.44 4.48 -5.81
CA ARG A 81 6.08 5.52 -5.00
C ARG A 81 6.96 6.43 -5.84
N ASP A 82 7.73 5.83 -6.73
CA ASP A 82 8.59 6.59 -7.64
C ASP A 82 7.76 7.51 -8.53
N LEU A 83 6.63 7.01 -9.03
CA LEU A 83 5.71 7.81 -9.83
C LEU A 83 5.15 8.99 -9.05
N LYS A 84 4.82 8.79 -7.79
CA LYS A 84 4.30 9.87 -6.95
C LYS A 84 5.32 10.95 -6.68
N SER A 85 6.60 10.60 -6.66
CA SER A 85 7.67 11.58 -6.42
C SER A 85 7.99 12.42 -7.66
N LEU A 86 7.54 12.00 -8.84
CA LEU A 86 7.76 12.74 -10.07
C LEU A 86 6.88 13.98 -10.14
N ASP A 87 7.36 15.02 -10.83
CA ASP A 87 6.52 16.18 -11.07
C ASP A 87 5.47 15.84 -12.14
N HIS A 88 4.55 16.79 -12.35
CA HIS A 88 3.43 16.57 -13.27
C HIS A 88 3.90 16.27 -14.70
N GLN A 89 4.92 16.99 -15.15
CA GLN A 89 5.41 16.84 -16.50
C GLN A 89 6.06 15.49 -16.74
N ASP A 90 6.87 15.03 -15.78
CA ASP A 90 7.49 13.72 -15.84
C ASP A 90 6.46 12.59 -15.83
N ARG A 91 5.37 12.76 -15.08
CA ARG A 91 4.28 11.79 -15.08
C ARG A 91 3.61 11.69 -16.44
N LEU A 92 3.42 12.80 -17.12
CA LEU A 92 2.84 12.81 -18.47
C LEU A 92 3.72 12.06 -19.46
N VAL A 93 5.03 12.31 -19.43
CA VAL A 93 5.99 11.62 -20.29
C VAL A 93 5.94 10.12 -20.04
N LEU A 94 5.94 9.71 -18.78
CA LEU A 94 5.89 8.30 -18.43
C LEU A 94 4.58 7.66 -18.86
N GLY A 95 3.47 8.38 -18.72
CA GLY A 95 2.17 7.92 -19.18
C GLY A 95 2.17 7.62 -20.68
N ASP A 96 2.80 8.48 -21.47
CA ASP A 96 2.92 8.27 -22.93
C ASP A 96 3.76 7.04 -23.24
N ILE A 97 4.84 6.81 -22.49
CA ILE A 97 5.67 5.62 -22.67
C ILE A 97 4.86 4.35 -22.39
N ILE A 98 4.10 4.37 -21.31
CA ILE A 98 3.25 3.23 -20.93
C ILE A 98 2.22 2.95 -22.01
N LYS A 99 1.57 3.99 -22.53
CA LYS A 99 0.58 3.85 -23.61
C LYS A 99 1.21 3.26 -24.86
N GLY A 100 2.43 3.70 -25.19
CA GLY A 100 3.16 3.15 -26.32
C GLY A 100 3.42 1.66 -26.19
N MET A 101 3.78 1.23 -24.99
CA MET A 101 4.00 -0.19 -24.72
C MET A 101 2.70 -1.00 -24.83
N GLN A 102 1.60 -0.46 -24.31
CA GLN A 102 0.29 -1.10 -24.38
C GLN A 102 -0.19 -1.24 -25.81
N ASN A 103 0.01 -0.19 -26.61
CA ASN A 103 -0.40 -0.20 -28.02
C ASN A 103 0.39 -1.23 -28.82
N ARG A 104 1.67 -1.42 -28.54
CA ARG A 104 2.47 -2.45 -29.20
C ARG A 104 1.93 -3.85 -28.90
N ARG A 105 1.46 -4.08 -27.69
CA ARG A 105 0.88 -5.38 -27.30
C ARG A 105 -0.46 -5.64 -27.96
N SER A 106 -1.30 -4.63 -28.03
CA SER A 106 -2.64 -4.77 -28.60
C SER A 106 -2.68 -4.61 -30.12
N GLY A 107 -1.63 -4.09 -30.71
CA GLY A 107 -1.53 -3.85 -32.15
C GLY A 107 -1.18 -5.06 -33.00
N ARG A 108 -1.30 -6.24 -32.44
CA ARG A 108 -1.05 -7.46 -33.19
C ARG A 108 -2.31 -7.87 -33.97
#